data_626280e8a8be33a6bf6cff7917cbb5f5
#
_entry.id   626280e8a8be33a6bf6cff7917cbb5f5
#
_cell.length_a   1.000
_cell.length_b   1.000
_cell.length_c   1.000
_cell.angle_alpha   90.00
_cell.angle_beta   90.00
_cell.angle_gamma   90.00
#
_symmetry.space_group_name_H-M   'P 1'
#
loop_
_entity.id
_entity.type
_entity.pdbx_description
1 polymer ?
#
loop_
_entity_poly.entity_id
_entity_poly.type
_entity_poly.pdbx_seq_one_letter_code
_entity_poly.pdbx_strand_id
1 'polypeptide(L)'
;MALFSIRSNESTLTISNKGAYVTEWSIAGKNVLLPGNLERSTRGGMAIMIPYANRVRDGEYEFEGVRYVLPRNEEGHAIHGLVLNDEWELLELGPSEIEFKHVLNHPGYPTELTSMVKYALGEREFRTDLIIRNTGSRTAPLVVGAHPYFIVSPDWRIRVDGEVRICVMSNKIPTGELLPYDIDNTSKREFDDCFLIGNAEVTLESGYSTIKMVRRNMPYTQIYTGIPGSIAIEPMSGAPDAYHNGLGLIVIRPGETKTFSFTIKVLRI
;
A
#
# COMPACT_ATOMS: atom_id res chain seq x y z
N MET A 1 -5.29 -16.89 -13.05
CA MET A 1 -4.56 -16.60 -11.80
C MET A 1 -3.44 -17.62 -11.64
N ALA A 2 -2.20 -17.16 -11.49
CA ALA A 2 -1.01 -17.97 -11.27
C ALA A 2 -0.26 -17.46 -10.03
N LEU A 3 0.47 -18.37 -9.36
CA LEU A 3 1.35 -18.05 -8.23
C LEU A 3 2.80 -18.24 -8.67
N PHE A 4 3.64 -17.31 -8.28
CA PHE A 4 5.09 -17.30 -8.53
C PHE A 4 5.83 -17.19 -7.21
N SER A 5 6.99 -17.82 -7.11
CA SER A 5 7.84 -17.71 -5.92
C SER A 5 9.25 -17.35 -6.33
N ILE A 6 9.81 -16.34 -5.64
CA ILE A 6 11.23 -15.97 -5.73
C ILE A 6 11.91 -16.23 -4.41
N ARG A 7 13.23 -16.47 -4.43
CA ARG A 7 14.00 -16.88 -3.26
C ARG A 7 15.33 -16.15 -3.16
N SER A 8 15.75 -15.88 -1.93
CA SER A 8 17.07 -15.36 -1.59
C SER A 8 17.52 -15.97 -0.27
N ASN A 9 18.49 -16.89 -0.31
CA ASN A 9 18.88 -17.72 0.84
C ASN A 9 17.65 -18.40 1.48
N GLU A 10 17.39 -18.15 2.76
CA GLU A 10 16.25 -18.70 3.51
C GLU A 10 14.96 -17.89 3.34
N SER A 11 15.00 -16.78 2.58
CA SER A 11 13.85 -15.94 2.32
C SER A 11 13.06 -16.42 1.10
N THR A 12 11.75 -16.49 1.22
CA THR A 12 10.83 -16.86 0.13
C THR A 12 9.69 -15.85 0.07
N LEU A 13 9.43 -15.32 -1.13
CA LEU A 13 8.31 -14.43 -1.42
C LEU A 13 7.42 -15.11 -2.46
N THR A 14 6.13 -15.24 -2.18
CA THR A 14 5.13 -15.80 -3.09
C THR A 14 4.16 -14.72 -3.53
N ILE A 15 3.95 -14.59 -4.84
CA ILE A 15 3.16 -13.52 -5.45
C ILE A 15 2.15 -14.12 -6.43
N SER A 16 0.92 -13.62 -6.40
CA SER A 16 -0.13 -13.88 -7.39
C SER A 16 -0.07 -12.84 -8.50
N ASN A 17 -0.24 -13.26 -9.77
CA ASN A 17 -0.45 -12.32 -10.86
C ASN A 17 -1.80 -11.59 -10.79
N LYS A 18 -2.76 -12.07 -10.00
CA LYS A 18 -3.97 -11.32 -9.70
C LYS A 18 -3.65 -10.23 -8.69
N GLY A 19 -3.72 -8.96 -9.12
CA GLY A 19 -3.41 -7.78 -8.30
C GLY A 19 -1.92 -7.55 -8.04
N ALA A 20 -1.00 -8.30 -8.68
CA ALA A 20 0.43 -8.38 -8.31
C ALA A 20 0.61 -8.61 -6.79
N TYR A 21 -0.28 -9.39 -6.21
CA TYR A 21 -0.50 -9.53 -4.78
C TYR A 21 0.52 -10.45 -4.13
N VAL A 22 1.29 -9.95 -3.16
CA VAL A 22 2.17 -10.79 -2.33
C VAL A 22 1.30 -11.58 -1.36
N THR A 23 1.25 -12.89 -1.54
CA THR A 23 0.45 -13.79 -0.71
C THR A 23 1.21 -14.28 0.53
N GLU A 24 2.53 -14.37 0.44
CA GLU A 24 3.36 -14.86 1.54
C GLU A 24 4.78 -14.28 1.46
N TRP A 25 5.33 -13.96 2.60
CA TRP A 25 6.76 -13.75 2.80
C TRP A 25 7.21 -14.47 4.06
N SER A 26 8.18 -15.35 3.90
CA SER A 26 8.76 -16.12 5.00
C SER A 26 10.29 -16.08 4.98
N ILE A 27 10.91 -16.20 6.15
CA ILE A 27 12.35 -16.29 6.37
C ILE A 27 12.61 -17.51 7.27
N ALA A 28 13.43 -18.46 6.84
CA ALA A 28 13.70 -19.69 7.56
C ALA A 28 12.42 -20.45 8.01
N GLY A 29 11.40 -20.43 7.15
CA GLY A 29 10.11 -21.06 7.42
C GLY A 29 9.17 -20.29 8.37
N LYS A 30 9.57 -19.13 8.89
CA LYS A 30 8.70 -18.26 9.69
C LYS A 30 8.07 -17.16 8.83
N ASN A 31 6.77 -17.04 8.88
CA ASN A 31 6.05 -16.00 8.13
C ASN A 31 6.30 -14.61 8.73
N VAL A 32 6.71 -13.67 7.90
CA VAL A 32 6.82 -12.24 8.23
C VAL A 32 5.47 -11.56 8.05
N LEU A 33 4.83 -11.82 6.90
CA LEU A 33 3.47 -11.36 6.61
C LEU A 33 2.45 -12.41 7.07
N LEU A 34 1.30 -11.93 7.53
CA LEU A 34 0.12 -12.77 7.69
C LEU A 34 -0.19 -13.42 6.33
N PRO A 35 -0.33 -14.74 6.23
CA PRO A 35 -0.65 -15.38 4.96
C PRO A 35 -1.85 -14.77 4.27
N GLY A 36 -1.73 -14.56 2.97
CA GLY A 36 -2.70 -13.87 2.15
C GLY A 36 -3.96 -14.69 1.87
N ASN A 37 -5.01 -13.97 1.53
CA ASN A 37 -6.27 -14.54 1.08
C ASN A 37 -6.51 -14.14 -0.37
N LEU A 38 -6.54 -15.10 -1.28
CA LEU A 38 -6.69 -14.88 -2.73
C LEU A 38 -8.09 -14.36 -3.14
N GLU A 39 -9.09 -14.55 -2.28
CA GLU A 39 -10.44 -14.02 -2.48
C GLU A 39 -10.57 -12.60 -1.91
N ARG A 40 -9.79 -12.29 -0.87
CA ARG A 40 -9.80 -11.00 -0.16
C ARG A 40 -8.37 -10.52 0.09
N SER A 41 -7.73 -9.97 -0.94
CA SER A 41 -6.32 -9.55 -0.91
C SER A 41 -5.98 -8.47 0.12
N THR A 42 -6.99 -7.85 0.75
CA THR A 42 -6.84 -6.90 1.85
C THR A 42 -7.13 -7.52 3.22
N ARG A 43 -6.93 -8.84 3.37
CA ARG A 43 -7.11 -9.59 4.63
C ARG A 43 -5.91 -10.49 4.94
N GLY A 44 -4.72 -10.03 4.62
CA GLY A 44 -3.42 -10.71 4.76
C GLY A 44 -2.54 -10.43 3.57
N GLY A 45 -1.30 -10.91 3.56
CA GLY A 45 -0.32 -10.65 2.51
C GLY A 45 -0.01 -9.16 2.35
N MET A 46 0.18 -8.71 1.10
CA MET A 46 0.38 -7.31 0.74
C MET A 46 -0.25 -7.01 -0.62
N ALA A 47 -1.37 -6.30 -0.63
CA ALA A 47 -2.04 -5.82 -1.83
C ALA A 47 -1.42 -4.52 -2.34
N ILE A 48 -1.51 -4.27 -3.66
CA ILE A 48 -1.09 -3.02 -4.32
C ILE A 48 -2.34 -2.20 -4.63
N MET A 49 -2.33 -0.93 -4.27
CA MET A 49 -3.45 -0.01 -4.40
C MET A 49 -3.14 1.07 -5.45
N ILE A 50 -3.84 1.03 -6.58
CA ILE A 50 -3.73 1.95 -7.73
C ILE A 50 -5.14 2.11 -8.33
N PRO A 51 -5.58 3.29 -8.75
CA PRO A 51 -4.93 4.61 -8.73
C PRO A 51 -5.26 5.43 -7.48
N TYR A 52 -5.93 4.85 -6.49
CA TYR A 52 -6.16 5.43 -5.17
C TYR A 52 -5.87 4.41 -4.08
N ALA A 53 -5.25 4.89 -2.99
CA ALA A 53 -5.03 4.11 -1.78
C ALA A 53 -6.11 4.44 -0.75
N ASN A 54 -6.55 3.43 0.02
CA ASN A 54 -7.63 3.55 0.99
C ASN A 54 -8.95 4.06 0.34
N ARG A 55 -9.75 4.90 1.01
CA ARG A 55 -11.11 5.30 0.59
C ARG A 55 -11.12 6.49 -0.38
N VAL A 56 -12.11 6.48 -1.29
CA VAL A 56 -12.66 7.65 -1.96
C VAL A 56 -14.13 7.75 -1.53
N ARG A 57 -14.46 8.84 -0.84
CA ARG A 57 -15.78 9.06 -0.23
C ARG A 57 -16.89 8.94 -1.27
N ASP A 58 -17.98 8.27 -0.89
CA ASP A 58 -19.18 8.06 -1.69
C ASP A 58 -18.93 7.37 -3.05
N GLY A 59 -17.72 6.84 -3.28
CA GLY A 59 -17.34 6.18 -4.53
C GLY A 59 -17.43 7.10 -5.74
N GLU A 60 -17.24 8.39 -5.59
CA GLU A 60 -17.27 9.36 -6.69
C GLU A 60 -16.36 10.54 -6.40
N TYR A 61 -15.94 11.23 -7.44
CA TYR A 61 -15.14 12.45 -7.33
C TYR A 61 -15.29 13.29 -8.59
N GLU A 62 -14.95 14.58 -8.48
CA GLU A 62 -14.86 15.49 -9.60
C GLU A 62 -13.39 15.79 -9.91
N PHE A 63 -13.00 15.71 -11.18
CA PHE A 63 -11.67 16.06 -11.63
C PHE A 63 -11.77 16.81 -12.98
N GLU A 64 -11.18 18.00 -13.05
CA GLU A 64 -11.22 18.89 -14.23
C GLU A 64 -12.67 19.10 -14.75
N GLY A 65 -13.65 19.31 -13.85
CA GLY A 65 -15.04 19.55 -14.16
C GLY A 65 -15.83 18.33 -14.66
N VAL A 66 -15.24 17.13 -14.56
CA VAL A 66 -15.91 15.89 -14.91
C VAL A 66 -16.10 15.03 -13.66
N ARG A 67 -17.35 14.55 -13.47
CA ARG A 67 -17.67 13.60 -12.38
C ARG A 67 -17.35 12.17 -12.82
N TYR A 68 -16.67 11.45 -11.95
CA TYR A 68 -16.32 10.04 -12.10
C TYR A 68 -16.95 9.21 -10.99
N VAL A 69 -17.40 8.00 -11.34
CA VAL A 69 -18.03 7.05 -10.40
C VAL A 69 -17.18 5.79 -10.34
N LEU A 70 -16.82 5.40 -9.12
CA LEU A 70 -16.01 4.23 -8.80
C LEU A 70 -16.87 3.10 -8.21
N PRO A 71 -16.45 1.86 -8.30
CA PRO A 71 -17.09 0.75 -7.60
C PRO A 71 -17.13 1.01 -6.08
N ARG A 72 -18.29 0.78 -5.45
CA ARG A 72 -18.48 1.00 -4.01
C ARG A 72 -18.42 -0.31 -3.25
N ASN A 73 -17.86 -0.24 -2.04
CA ASN A 73 -17.93 -1.32 -1.05
C ASN A 73 -19.27 -1.27 -0.26
N GLU A 74 -19.41 -2.14 0.73
CA GLU A 74 -20.59 -2.22 1.60
C GLU A 74 -20.79 -0.95 2.46
N GLU A 75 -19.73 -0.15 2.70
CA GLU A 75 -19.78 1.13 3.41
C GLU A 75 -20.22 2.29 2.49
N GLY A 76 -20.43 2.05 1.18
CA GLY A 76 -20.80 3.05 0.18
C GLY A 76 -19.62 3.84 -0.40
N HIS A 77 -18.38 3.51 -0.04
CA HIS A 77 -17.15 4.17 -0.52
C HIS A 77 -16.42 3.29 -1.55
N ALA A 78 -15.67 3.91 -2.45
CA ALA A 78 -14.64 3.16 -3.18
C ALA A 78 -13.43 2.93 -2.27
N ILE A 79 -12.73 1.79 -2.40
CA ILE A 79 -11.62 1.45 -1.52
C ILE A 79 -10.53 0.67 -2.26
N HIS A 80 -9.26 1.01 -1.98
CA HIS A 80 -8.04 0.30 -2.36
C HIS A 80 -7.77 0.17 -3.87
N GLY A 81 -8.26 1.09 -4.67
CA GLY A 81 -7.93 1.16 -6.09
C GLY A 81 -8.80 0.28 -6.99
N LEU A 82 -8.36 0.11 -8.24
CA LEU A 82 -9.10 -0.55 -9.30
C LEU A 82 -8.39 -1.81 -9.84
N VAL A 83 -7.19 -2.13 -9.33
CA VAL A 83 -6.33 -3.17 -9.91
C VAL A 83 -6.21 -4.45 -9.07
N LEU A 84 -6.85 -4.49 -7.89
CA LEU A 84 -6.73 -5.60 -6.92
C LEU A 84 -7.15 -6.97 -7.47
N ASN A 85 -8.13 -6.97 -8.37
CA ASN A 85 -8.74 -8.19 -8.89
C ASN A 85 -8.35 -8.49 -10.33
N ASP A 86 -7.57 -7.63 -10.95
CA ASP A 86 -7.15 -7.76 -12.34
C ASP A 86 -5.95 -8.69 -12.46
N GLU A 87 -5.85 -9.38 -13.59
CA GLU A 87 -4.65 -10.15 -13.91
C GLU A 87 -3.58 -9.23 -14.49
N TRP A 88 -2.37 -9.36 -13.94
CA TRP A 88 -1.19 -8.63 -14.36
C TRP A 88 -0.33 -9.52 -15.25
N GLU A 89 0.20 -8.94 -16.29
CA GLU A 89 1.17 -9.56 -17.20
C GLU A 89 2.50 -9.75 -16.46
N LEU A 90 3.04 -10.97 -16.46
CA LEU A 90 4.39 -11.23 -16.00
C LEU A 90 5.40 -10.75 -17.05
N LEU A 91 6.26 -9.78 -16.71
CA LEU A 91 7.31 -9.29 -17.60
C LEU A 91 8.63 -10.02 -17.38
N GLU A 92 9.01 -10.23 -16.12
CA GLU A 92 10.28 -10.84 -15.75
C GLU A 92 10.11 -11.74 -14.52
N LEU A 93 10.80 -12.89 -14.53
CA LEU A 93 10.93 -13.80 -13.41
C LEU A 93 12.37 -14.27 -13.30
N GLY A 94 13.08 -13.72 -12.34
CA GLY A 94 14.43 -14.14 -11.94
C GLY A 94 14.41 -14.95 -10.64
N PRO A 95 15.59 -15.38 -10.15
CA PRO A 95 15.70 -16.13 -8.91
C PRO A 95 15.19 -15.36 -7.68
N SER A 96 15.47 -14.04 -7.62
CA SER A 96 15.15 -13.16 -6.50
C SER A 96 14.42 -11.88 -6.90
N GLU A 97 14.02 -11.75 -8.17
CA GLU A 97 13.28 -10.60 -8.69
C GLU A 97 12.12 -11.07 -9.55
N ILE A 98 11.03 -10.30 -9.51
CA ILE A 98 9.85 -10.52 -10.37
C ILE A 98 9.24 -9.17 -10.71
N GLU A 99 8.78 -9.02 -11.96
CA GLU A 99 8.14 -7.80 -12.43
C GLU A 99 6.83 -8.12 -13.14
N PHE A 100 5.81 -7.33 -12.81
CA PHE A 100 4.48 -7.39 -13.42
C PHE A 100 4.10 -6.04 -14.04
N LYS A 101 3.26 -6.11 -15.08
CA LYS A 101 2.67 -4.95 -15.76
C LYS A 101 1.16 -5.06 -15.78
N HIS A 102 0.48 -3.95 -15.66
CA HIS A 102 -0.96 -3.81 -15.84
C HIS A 102 -1.30 -2.54 -16.60
N VAL A 103 -2.31 -2.60 -17.43
CA VAL A 103 -2.88 -1.44 -18.13
C VAL A 103 -4.28 -1.22 -17.60
N LEU A 104 -4.44 -0.15 -16.80
CA LEU A 104 -5.73 0.26 -16.27
C LEU A 104 -6.46 1.13 -17.29
N ASN A 105 -7.63 0.69 -17.72
CA ASN A 105 -8.60 1.47 -18.48
C ASN A 105 -9.99 1.24 -17.86
N HIS A 106 -10.49 2.22 -17.13
CA HIS A 106 -11.73 2.08 -16.37
C HIS A 106 -12.60 3.34 -16.53
N PRO A 107 -13.93 3.25 -16.76
CA PRO A 107 -14.82 4.41 -16.98
C PRO A 107 -14.87 5.39 -15.81
N GLY A 108 -14.59 4.91 -14.58
CA GLY A 108 -14.48 5.74 -13.37
C GLY A 108 -13.12 6.42 -13.21
N TYR A 109 -12.24 6.38 -14.23
CA TYR A 109 -10.92 7.02 -14.15
C TYR A 109 -10.61 7.79 -15.45
N PRO A 110 -10.00 8.99 -15.38
CA PRO A 110 -9.91 9.91 -16.52
C PRO A 110 -9.10 9.42 -17.71
N THR A 111 -8.12 8.54 -17.50
CA THR A 111 -7.11 8.19 -18.50
C THR A 111 -6.67 6.74 -18.37
N GLU A 112 -5.95 6.23 -19.37
CA GLU A 112 -5.25 4.97 -19.28
C GLU A 112 -3.94 5.13 -18.48
N LEU A 113 -3.69 4.20 -17.55
CA LEU A 113 -2.42 4.10 -16.84
C LEU A 113 -1.74 2.76 -17.15
N THR A 114 -0.46 2.81 -17.50
CA THR A 114 0.40 1.63 -17.46
C THR A 114 1.14 1.61 -16.12
N SER A 115 0.95 0.54 -15.35
CA SER A 115 1.58 0.32 -14.05
C SER A 115 2.55 -0.85 -14.13
N MET A 116 3.76 -0.69 -13.60
CA MET A 116 4.72 -1.77 -13.39
C MET A 116 5.00 -1.89 -11.90
N VAL A 117 5.06 -3.13 -11.42
CA VAL A 117 5.40 -3.48 -10.03
C VAL A 117 6.55 -4.47 -10.07
N LYS A 118 7.69 -4.05 -9.49
CA LYS A 118 8.86 -4.92 -9.33
C LYS A 118 9.06 -5.25 -7.86
N TYR A 119 9.27 -6.54 -7.58
CA TYR A 119 9.70 -7.04 -6.28
C TYR A 119 11.13 -7.56 -6.39
N ALA A 120 12.00 -7.11 -5.51
CA ALA A 120 13.38 -7.60 -5.38
C ALA A 120 13.59 -8.10 -3.95
N LEU A 121 13.89 -9.39 -3.82
CA LEU A 121 14.01 -10.11 -2.55
C LEU A 121 15.47 -10.25 -2.15
N GLY A 122 15.83 -9.76 -0.97
CA GLY A 122 17.07 -10.02 -0.28
C GLY A 122 16.92 -11.10 0.78
N GLU A 123 17.98 -11.35 1.54
CA GLU A 123 17.98 -12.37 2.59
C GLU A 123 16.98 -12.06 3.71
N ARG A 124 16.92 -10.80 4.15
CA ARG A 124 16.06 -10.35 5.25
C ARG A 124 15.28 -9.06 4.88
N GLU A 125 15.13 -8.81 3.60
CA GLU A 125 14.37 -7.64 3.12
C GLU A 125 13.76 -7.93 1.77
N PHE A 126 12.68 -7.23 1.44
CA PHE A 126 12.28 -7.06 0.06
C PHE A 126 11.92 -5.62 -0.26
N ARG A 127 12.25 -5.24 -1.47
CA ARG A 127 11.92 -3.94 -2.06
C ARG A 127 10.78 -4.08 -3.04
N THR A 128 9.88 -3.10 -3.01
CA THR A 128 8.82 -2.91 -4.00
C THR A 128 9.04 -1.59 -4.71
N ASP A 129 9.11 -1.62 -6.03
CA ASP A 129 9.08 -0.43 -6.88
C ASP A 129 7.76 -0.37 -7.65
N LEU A 130 7.08 0.78 -7.58
CA LEU A 130 5.86 1.07 -8.32
C LEU A 130 6.18 2.15 -9.35
N ILE A 131 5.99 1.85 -10.64
CA ILE A 131 6.25 2.75 -11.74
C ILE A 131 4.92 2.96 -12.47
N ILE A 132 4.38 4.17 -12.42
CA ILE A 132 3.08 4.51 -12.99
C ILE A 132 3.27 5.51 -14.11
N ARG A 133 2.85 5.16 -15.31
CA ARG A 133 2.89 6.03 -16.48
C ARG A 133 1.47 6.33 -16.96
N ASN A 134 1.19 7.58 -17.20
CA ASN A 134 -0.02 7.97 -17.92
C ASN A 134 0.18 7.73 -19.41
N THR A 135 -0.42 6.66 -19.93
CA THR A 135 -0.35 6.25 -21.35
C THR A 135 -1.53 6.73 -22.17
N GLY A 136 -2.52 7.32 -21.52
CA GLY A 136 -3.65 7.94 -22.19
C GLY A 136 -3.42 9.41 -22.51
N SER A 137 -4.50 10.10 -22.89
CA SER A 137 -4.45 11.48 -23.42
C SER A 137 -4.93 12.54 -22.45
N ARG A 138 -5.41 12.18 -21.25
CA ARG A 138 -5.95 13.11 -20.26
C ARG A 138 -5.12 13.09 -18.97
N THR A 139 -5.09 14.23 -18.30
CA THR A 139 -4.57 14.35 -16.94
C THR A 139 -5.44 13.55 -15.96
N ALA A 140 -4.84 13.03 -14.89
CA ALA A 140 -5.57 12.24 -13.90
C ALA A 140 -5.04 12.42 -12.47
N PRO A 141 -5.90 12.25 -11.44
CA PRO A 141 -5.48 12.24 -10.04
C PRO A 141 -4.87 10.87 -9.69
N LEU A 142 -3.79 10.85 -8.92
CA LEU A 142 -3.09 9.61 -8.56
C LEU A 142 -2.73 9.60 -7.07
N VAL A 143 -3.07 8.49 -6.41
CA VAL A 143 -2.51 8.08 -5.12
C VAL A 143 -2.21 6.58 -5.20
N VAL A 144 -1.01 6.17 -4.84
CA VAL A 144 -0.64 4.76 -4.81
C VAL A 144 -0.32 4.30 -3.40
N GLY A 145 -0.44 3.02 -3.13
CA GLY A 145 -0.09 2.43 -1.84
C GLY A 145 0.09 0.92 -1.91
N ALA A 146 0.48 0.37 -0.75
CA ALA A 146 0.52 -1.06 -0.52
C ALA A 146 -0.04 -1.38 0.87
N HIS A 147 -0.57 -2.59 1.05
CA HIS A 147 -1.30 -2.99 2.27
C HIS A 147 -0.69 -4.26 2.90
N PRO A 148 0.57 -4.20 3.40
CA PRO A 148 1.21 -5.34 4.06
C PRO A 148 0.66 -5.57 5.47
N TYR A 149 0.35 -6.82 5.81
CA TYR A 149 -0.03 -7.26 7.15
C TYR A 149 1.13 -7.99 7.81
N PHE A 150 1.72 -7.41 8.84
CA PHE A 150 2.81 -8.01 9.61
C PHE A 150 2.27 -8.82 10.79
N ILE A 151 2.80 -10.04 10.98
CA ILE A 151 2.50 -10.84 12.17
C ILE A 151 3.18 -10.21 13.39
N VAL A 152 2.42 -10.08 14.48
CA VAL A 152 2.91 -9.52 15.74
C VAL A 152 2.41 -10.32 16.95
N SER A 153 3.18 -10.28 18.04
CA SER A 153 2.70 -10.64 19.37
C SER A 153 2.01 -9.46 20.07
N PRO A 154 1.25 -9.65 21.15
CA PRO A 154 0.46 -8.60 21.81
C PRO A 154 1.25 -7.40 22.33
N ASP A 155 2.55 -7.56 22.56
CA ASP A 155 3.49 -6.55 23.08
C ASP A 155 4.01 -5.57 22.02
N TRP A 156 3.43 -5.55 20.83
CA TRP A 156 3.89 -4.73 19.71
C TRP A 156 3.93 -3.23 20.04
N ARG A 157 4.89 -2.55 19.41
CA ARG A 157 5.06 -1.08 19.42
C ARG A 157 5.44 -0.60 18.03
N ILE A 158 5.00 0.61 17.70
CA ILE A 158 5.38 1.32 16.47
C ILE A 158 6.22 2.51 16.90
N ARG A 159 7.33 2.73 16.20
CA ARG A 159 8.19 3.91 16.34
C ARG A 159 8.40 4.58 14.99
N VAL A 160 8.46 5.89 15.02
CA VAL A 160 8.73 6.70 13.82
C VAL A 160 9.88 7.66 14.15
N ASP A 161 10.97 7.55 13.39
CA ASP A 161 12.13 8.43 13.57
C ASP A 161 11.91 9.76 12.84
N GLY A 162 11.04 10.60 13.39
CA GLY A 162 10.70 11.91 12.83
C GLY A 162 9.37 12.48 13.31
N GLU A 163 8.99 13.60 12.71
CA GLU A 163 7.71 14.25 13.03
C GLU A 163 6.54 13.40 12.51
N VAL A 164 5.53 13.20 13.36
CA VAL A 164 4.31 12.48 13.04
C VAL A 164 3.12 13.41 13.18
N ARG A 165 2.27 13.44 12.16
CA ARG A 165 0.97 14.14 12.20
C ARG A 165 -0.13 13.15 11.85
N ILE A 166 -1.16 13.08 12.70
CA ILE A 166 -2.34 12.28 12.41
C ILE A 166 -3.30 13.05 11.50
N CYS A 167 -3.87 12.39 10.51
CA CYS A 167 -5.01 12.91 9.77
C CYS A 167 -6.24 12.85 10.67
N VAL A 168 -6.87 14.01 10.94
CA VAL A 168 -8.11 14.05 11.71
C VAL A 168 -9.21 13.38 10.91
N MET A 169 -9.84 12.35 11.49
CA MET A 169 -10.82 11.52 10.82
C MET A 169 -12.25 11.84 11.26
N SER A 170 -13.19 11.82 10.31
CA SER A 170 -14.63 11.77 10.57
C SER A 170 -15.22 10.59 9.79
N ASN A 171 -15.83 9.62 10.47
CA ASN A 171 -16.38 8.41 9.84
C ASN A 171 -15.38 7.70 8.90
N LYS A 172 -14.13 7.52 9.34
CA LYS A 172 -13.02 6.91 8.58
C LYS A 172 -12.56 7.71 7.34
N ILE A 173 -13.02 8.93 7.18
CA ILE A 173 -12.62 9.85 6.10
C ILE A 173 -11.84 11.01 6.70
N PRO A 174 -10.63 11.35 6.21
CA PRO A 174 -9.90 12.51 6.68
C PRO A 174 -10.63 13.82 6.40
N THR A 175 -10.67 14.70 7.41
CA THR A 175 -11.28 16.03 7.29
C THR A 175 -10.44 17.03 6.52
N GLY A 176 -9.17 16.70 6.25
CA GLY A 176 -8.17 17.62 5.68
C GLY A 176 -7.26 18.24 6.74
N GLU A 177 -7.59 18.11 8.02
CA GLU A 177 -6.77 18.61 9.13
C GLU A 177 -5.68 17.61 9.53
N LEU A 178 -4.50 18.14 9.91
CA LEU A 178 -3.35 17.37 10.38
C LEU A 178 -2.91 17.91 11.75
N LEU A 179 -2.89 17.04 12.77
CA LEU A 179 -2.45 17.39 14.12
C LEU A 179 -1.17 16.65 14.49
N PRO A 180 -0.27 17.26 15.30
CA PRO A 180 0.88 16.54 15.85
C PRO A 180 0.41 15.31 16.65
N TYR A 181 1.17 14.21 16.55
CA TYR A 181 0.85 12.96 17.21
C TYR A 181 2.11 12.26 17.73
N ASP A 182 2.09 11.85 18.99
CA ASP A 182 3.16 11.06 19.59
C ASP A 182 2.84 9.57 19.47
N ILE A 183 3.30 8.95 18.39
CA ILE A 183 3.05 7.53 18.13
C ILE A 183 3.90 6.62 19.01
N ASP A 184 5.07 7.07 19.43
CA ASP A 184 6.03 6.29 20.20
C ASP A 184 5.57 6.05 21.63
N ASN A 185 4.82 7.01 22.20
CA ASN A 185 4.35 6.98 23.57
C ASN A 185 2.82 6.77 23.72
N THR A 186 2.14 6.48 22.61
CA THR A 186 0.69 6.25 22.67
C THR A 186 0.33 4.95 23.39
N SER A 187 -0.70 4.99 24.22
CA SER A 187 -1.35 3.80 24.78
C SER A 187 -2.42 3.20 23.87
N LYS A 188 -2.73 3.85 22.75
CA LYS A 188 -3.72 3.38 21.78
C LYS A 188 -3.30 2.02 21.18
N ARG A 189 -4.24 1.09 21.11
CA ARG A 189 -4.01 -0.28 20.59
C ARG A 189 -4.86 -0.61 19.38
N GLU A 190 -5.90 0.17 19.12
CA GLU A 190 -6.78 0.00 17.99
C GLU A 190 -6.57 1.17 17.03
N PHE A 191 -6.09 0.86 15.83
CA PHE A 191 -5.83 1.84 14.78
C PHE A 191 -6.64 1.50 13.52
N ASP A 192 -7.24 2.49 12.94
CA ASP A 192 -7.65 2.62 11.53
C ASP A 192 -7.38 4.09 11.14
N ASP A 193 -6.10 4.50 11.27
CA ASP A 193 -5.71 5.91 11.21
C ASP A 193 -4.61 6.14 10.19
N CYS A 194 -4.67 7.29 9.54
CA CYS A 194 -3.66 7.77 8.61
C CYS A 194 -2.73 8.79 9.27
N PHE A 195 -1.45 8.68 8.96
CA PHE A 195 -0.40 9.56 9.46
C PHE A 195 0.42 10.13 8.30
N LEU A 196 0.72 11.42 8.38
CA LEU A 196 1.78 12.06 7.60
C LEU A 196 3.07 11.97 8.39
N ILE A 197 4.05 11.24 7.84
CA ILE A 197 5.34 10.99 8.48
C ILE A 197 6.54 11.28 7.55
N GLY A 198 6.28 11.84 6.37
CA GLY A 198 7.32 12.20 5.42
C GLY A 198 8.19 11.01 5.00
N ASN A 199 9.50 11.21 5.03
CA ASN A 199 10.49 10.17 4.73
C ASN A 199 11.00 9.43 5.97
N ALA A 200 10.41 9.67 7.15
CA ALA A 200 10.81 9.01 8.39
C ALA A 200 10.68 7.49 8.28
N GLU A 201 11.61 6.75 8.87
CA GLU A 201 11.54 5.30 8.96
C GLU A 201 10.46 4.88 9.97
N VAL A 202 9.74 3.80 9.67
CA VAL A 202 8.79 3.19 10.61
C VAL A 202 9.37 1.88 11.10
N THR A 203 9.44 1.71 12.41
CA THR A 203 9.86 0.46 13.03
C THR A 203 8.67 -0.15 13.78
N LEU A 204 8.36 -1.41 13.48
CA LEU A 204 7.40 -2.24 14.20
C LEU A 204 8.17 -3.26 15.02
N GLU A 205 8.04 -3.19 16.33
CA GLU A 205 8.69 -4.10 17.28
C GLU A 205 7.65 -4.95 17.99
N SER A 206 7.91 -6.23 18.14
CA SER A 206 7.12 -7.14 18.98
C SER A 206 7.99 -8.31 19.46
N GLY A 207 7.51 -9.12 20.38
CA GLY A 207 8.17 -10.37 20.77
C GLY A 207 8.35 -11.33 19.59
N TYR A 208 7.49 -11.26 18.57
CA TYR A 208 7.55 -12.07 17.36
C TYR A 208 8.65 -11.61 16.39
N SER A 209 8.68 -10.31 16.07
CA SER A 209 9.60 -9.76 15.07
C SER A 209 9.91 -8.29 15.32
N THR A 210 11.00 -7.82 14.71
CA THR A 210 11.33 -6.39 14.56
C THR A 210 11.49 -6.08 13.07
N ILE A 211 10.65 -5.19 12.57
CA ILE A 211 10.55 -4.85 11.15
C ILE A 211 10.77 -3.35 10.99
N LYS A 212 11.54 -2.96 9.99
CA LYS A 212 11.75 -1.58 9.58
C LYS A 212 11.25 -1.36 8.16
N MET A 213 10.51 -0.27 7.94
CA MET A 213 10.04 0.16 6.62
C MET A 213 10.68 1.49 6.24
N VAL A 214 11.33 1.52 5.08
CA VAL A 214 11.88 2.72 4.44
C VAL A 214 11.08 3.01 3.19
N ARG A 215 10.75 4.27 2.92
CA ARG A 215 9.87 4.67 1.82
C ARG A 215 10.44 5.83 1.03
N ARG A 216 10.07 5.91 -0.24
CA ARG A 216 10.41 7.02 -1.12
C ARG A 216 9.17 7.46 -1.90
N ASN A 217 8.85 8.75 -1.87
CA ASN A 217 7.67 9.35 -2.49
C ASN A 217 6.34 8.83 -1.92
N MET A 218 6.35 8.32 -0.69
CA MET A 218 5.17 7.77 0.01
C MET A 218 5.13 8.32 1.44
N PRO A 219 4.79 9.63 1.61
CA PRO A 219 4.90 10.32 2.89
C PRO A 219 3.78 9.98 3.89
N TYR A 220 2.72 9.31 3.44
CA TYR A 220 1.62 8.90 4.30
C TYR A 220 1.74 7.43 4.68
N THR A 221 1.17 7.08 5.83
CA THR A 221 1.10 5.70 6.32
C THR A 221 -0.25 5.48 6.99
N GLN A 222 -1.02 4.50 6.53
CA GLN A 222 -2.15 3.99 7.29
C GLN A 222 -1.66 2.92 8.26
N ILE A 223 -2.17 2.93 9.48
CA ILE A 223 -1.99 1.86 10.45
C ILE A 223 -3.36 1.25 10.73
N TYR A 224 -3.44 -0.07 10.59
CA TYR A 224 -4.69 -0.80 10.80
C TYR A 224 -4.44 -2.07 11.64
N THR A 225 -5.23 -2.24 12.70
CA THR A 225 -5.09 -3.34 13.67
C THR A 225 -6.32 -4.25 13.74
N GLY A 226 -7.26 -4.11 12.79
CA GLY A 226 -8.54 -4.83 12.82
C GLY A 226 -8.46 -6.33 12.51
N ILE A 227 -7.26 -6.93 12.28
CA ILE A 227 -7.06 -8.36 12.15
C ILE A 227 -6.21 -8.87 13.31
N PRO A 228 -6.75 -9.69 14.22
CA PRO A 228 -6.03 -10.19 15.39
C PRO A 228 -4.69 -10.85 15.03
N GLY A 229 -3.66 -10.60 15.83
CA GLY A 229 -2.30 -11.15 15.63
C GLY A 229 -1.52 -10.50 14.49
N SER A 230 -2.03 -9.43 13.89
CA SER A 230 -1.34 -8.70 12.84
C SER A 230 -1.58 -7.20 12.89
N ILE A 231 -0.67 -6.46 12.25
CA ILE A 231 -0.78 -5.02 12.02
C ILE A 231 -0.49 -4.74 10.55
N ALA A 232 -1.36 -3.98 9.90
CA ALA A 232 -1.02 -3.39 8.61
C ALA A 232 -0.32 -2.04 8.83
N ILE A 233 0.82 -1.84 8.15
CA ILE A 233 1.52 -0.56 8.04
C ILE A 233 1.62 -0.26 6.56
N GLU A 234 0.74 0.59 6.08
CA GLU A 234 0.48 0.80 4.65
C GLU A 234 1.20 2.05 4.14
N PRO A 235 2.29 1.89 3.37
CA PRO A 235 2.91 3.04 2.72
C PRO A 235 1.98 3.58 1.63
N MET A 236 1.73 4.90 1.63
CA MET A 236 0.86 5.58 0.67
C MET A 236 1.48 6.88 0.19
N SER A 237 1.26 7.24 -1.08
CA SER A 237 1.71 8.52 -1.65
C SER A 237 0.83 9.71 -1.25
N GLY A 238 -0.41 9.47 -0.84
CA GLY A 238 -1.38 10.45 -0.35
C GLY A 238 -2.28 9.85 0.73
N ALA A 239 -3.01 10.70 1.43
CA ALA A 239 -3.97 10.29 2.45
C ALA A 239 -5.20 9.61 1.84
N PRO A 240 -6.01 8.87 2.64
CA PRO A 240 -7.34 8.48 2.23
C PRO A 240 -8.16 9.69 1.77
N ASP A 241 -9.03 9.49 0.79
CA ASP A 241 -9.90 10.52 0.22
C ASP A 241 -9.15 11.74 -0.38
N ALA A 242 -7.89 11.55 -0.78
CA ALA A 242 -7.07 12.61 -1.37
C ALA A 242 -7.69 13.22 -2.64
N TYR A 243 -8.56 12.50 -3.33
CA TYR A 243 -9.31 13.01 -4.48
C TYR A 243 -10.29 14.12 -4.11
N HIS A 244 -10.68 14.26 -2.81
CA HIS A 244 -11.49 15.36 -2.29
C HIS A 244 -10.70 16.33 -1.42
N ASN A 245 -9.86 15.80 -0.50
CA ASN A 245 -9.17 16.65 0.49
C ASN A 245 -7.82 17.18 0.01
N GLY A 246 -7.28 16.68 -1.10
CA GLY A 246 -6.03 17.13 -1.71
C GLY A 246 -4.74 16.70 -0.98
N LEU A 247 -4.82 16.00 0.15
CA LEU A 247 -3.67 15.61 0.96
C LEU A 247 -2.78 14.58 0.25
N GLY A 248 -1.68 15.02 -0.33
CA GLY A 248 -0.75 14.19 -1.11
C GLY A 248 -1.27 13.79 -2.49
N LEU A 249 -2.32 14.43 -2.99
CA LEU A 249 -2.83 14.22 -4.33
C LEU A 249 -1.76 14.54 -5.37
N ILE A 250 -1.48 13.58 -6.23
CA ILE A 250 -0.60 13.73 -7.38
C ILE A 250 -1.46 13.91 -8.63
N VAL A 251 -1.08 14.85 -9.48
CA VAL A 251 -1.67 15.02 -10.81
C VAL A 251 -0.67 14.50 -11.83
N ILE A 252 -1.05 13.44 -12.57
CA ILE A 252 -0.20 12.83 -13.58
C ILE A 252 -0.66 13.21 -14.99
N ARG A 253 0.22 13.86 -15.76
CA ARG A 253 -0.06 14.35 -17.11
C ARG A 253 0.16 13.27 -18.16
N PRO A 254 -0.43 13.38 -19.36
CA PRO A 254 -0.14 12.49 -20.49
C PRO A 254 1.37 12.34 -20.73
N GLY A 255 1.83 11.09 -20.86
CA GLY A 255 3.24 10.75 -21.05
C GLY A 255 4.10 10.81 -19.80
N GLU A 256 3.62 11.37 -18.69
CA GLU A 256 4.38 11.49 -17.44
C GLU A 256 4.49 10.14 -16.74
N THR A 257 5.63 9.92 -16.06
CA THR A 257 5.90 8.75 -15.23
C THR A 257 6.18 9.18 -13.80
N LYS A 258 5.56 8.52 -12.84
CA LYS A 258 5.83 8.66 -11.40
C LYS A 258 6.38 7.36 -10.84
N THR A 259 7.33 7.46 -9.92
CA THR A 259 7.95 6.31 -9.28
C THR A 259 7.84 6.41 -7.77
N PHE A 260 7.50 5.29 -7.14
CA PHE A 260 7.37 5.14 -5.70
C PHE A 260 8.09 3.88 -5.28
N SER A 261 8.64 3.85 -4.09
CA SER A 261 9.24 2.61 -3.60
C SER A 261 9.21 2.52 -2.09
N PHE A 262 9.23 1.30 -1.60
CA PHE A 262 9.49 1.01 -0.20
C PHE A 262 10.28 -0.28 -0.05
N THR A 263 11.02 -0.37 1.05
CA THR A 263 11.77 -1.57 1.44
C THR A 263 11.34 -1.96 2.84
N ILE A 264 10.97 -3.21 3.02
CA ILE A 264 10.67 -3.82 4.31
C ILE A 264 11.88 -4.66 4.71
N LYS A 265 12.45 -4.37 5.89
CA LYS A 265 13.63 -5.07 6.45
C LYS A 265 13.24 -5.78 7.73
N VAL A 266 13.62 -7.05 7.85
CA VAL A 266 13.46 -7.84 9.09
C VAL A 266 14.75 -7.80 9.88
N LEU A 267 14.77 -7.05 10.97
CA LEU A 267 15.92 -6.94 11.85
C LEU A 267 16.02 -8.16 12.79
N ARG A 268 14.86 -8.71 13.20
CA ARG A 268 14.73 -9.91 14.02
C ARG A 268 13.39 -10.61 13.70
N ILE A 269 13.42 -11.93 13.68
CA ILE A 269 12.25 -12.80 13.61
C ILE A 269 12.54 -14.13 14.32
#